data_2f317daa284c44883d7d8bd390a90079
#
_entry.id   2f317daa284c44883d7d8bd390a90079
#
_cell.length_a   1.000
_cell.length_b   1.000
_cell.length_c   1.000
_cell.angle_alpha   90.00
_cell.angle_beta   90.00
_cell.angle_gamma   90.00
#
_symmetry.space_group_name_H-M   'P 1'
#
loop_
_entity.id
_entity.type
_entity.pdbx_description
1 polymer ?
#
loop_
_entity_poly.entity_id
_entity_poly.type
_entity_poly.pdbx_seq_one_letter_code
_entity_poly.pdbx_strand_id
1 'polypeptide(L)'
;MSTNLLNITDLAIELPAGSDRQYAVREVNLKLAPKETLCVVGESGSGKSLTARAIMGLLPAPHVKVTEGCINFNGEDLTKVSYEHLRQIRGSEISMIFQEPMTALNPVMSIGNQIDEVFRFHIDMQGKERTQKAMKLLEDVHLPDPINIMNAYPHELSGGQRQRAMIAMALALQPQILIADEPTTALDVTTQAQILKLIRDLQVEKNTGVLFITHDFGVVAEIADRVAVMQDGCIVESGDVDQVLNNPTHPYTQALIAAVPRLQPRASRISSEKTVLTVKDVSKTFGGGRGLFGFGKSAREVKAVKNVTLSLHRGETLGIVGESGSGKSTLARCIIRLMDTDSGDIAINGENVNQLGRADMRPWRSKIQMVFQDPFASLNPRIRIGDIIAQGPVTQGVKKQEADQRARELLDVVGLDELAFDRFPHEFSGGQRQRIGIARSLALKPEILIADEPVSALDVSIQAQILELLEQIRGQMDLSMIFITHDLRVAAQVCDRLAVMRFGEVVETGVTSEIFADPQHDYTKELLAAVPGQGWSQGLTAN
;
A
#
# COMPACT_ATOMS: atom_id res chain seq x y z
N MET A 1 35.61 -18.95 4.01
CA MET A 1 34.27 -19.53 3.75
C MET A 1 33.32 -18.72 4.59
N SER A 2 32.47 -17.89 4.02
CA SER A 2 31.43 -17.17 4.79
C SER A 2 30.40 -18.20 5.25
N THR A 3 30.36 -18.44 6.55
CA THR A 3 29.31 -19.28 7.15
C THR A 3 28.00 -18.51 7.04
N ASN A 4 27.00 -19.06 6.32
CA ASN A 4 25.66 -18.45 6.24
C ASN A 4 25.04 -18.39 7.64
N LEU A 5 24.38 -17.27 7.96
CA LEU A 5 23.58 -17.13 9.19
C LEU A 5 22.34 -18.02 9.14
N LEU A 6 21.66 -18.03 8.00
CA LEU A 6 20.47 -18.83 7.77
C LEU A 6 20.67 -19.72 6.54
N ASN A 7 20.27 -20.98 6.66
CA ASN A 7 20.22 -21.93 5.56
C ASN A 7 18.92 -22.73 5.61
N ILE A 8 18.05 -22.52 4.65
CA ILE A 8 16.80 -23.25 4.47
C ILE A 8 17.04 -24.28 3.37
N THR A 9 16.70 -25.54 3.63
CA THR A 9 16.90 -26.65 2.70
C THR A 9 15.60 -27.43 2.55
N ASP A 10 15.13 -27.56 1.30
CA ASP A 10 13.95 -28.34 0.88
C ASP A 10 12.71 -28.11 1.74
N LEU A 11 12.47 -26.85 2.13
CA LEU A 11 11.36 -26.49 3.01
C LEU A 11 10.01 -26.70 2.32
N ALA A 12 9.14 -27.49 2.97
CA ALA A 12 7.73 -27.62 2.59
C ALA A 12 6.79 -27.24 3.72
N ILE A 13 5.76 -26.45 3.40
CA ILE A 13 4.71 -26.02 4.33
C ILE A 13 3.36 -26.46 3.76
N GLU A 14 2.70 -27.36 4.49
CA GLU A 14 1.41 -27.93 4.10
C GLU A 14 0.25 -27.01 4.57
N LEU A 15 -0.76 -26.88 3.70
CA LEU A 15 -2.01 -26.18 3.98
C LEU A 15 -3.11 -27.15 4.47
N PRO A 16 -4.16 -26.63 5.14
CA PRO A 16 -5.29 -27.45 5.58
C PRO A 16 -5.96 -28.19 4.44
N ALA A 17 -6.51 -29.35 4.71
CA ALA A 17 -7.32 -30.09 3.75
C ALA A 17 -8.50 -29.24 3.26
N GLY A 18 -8.70 -29.18 1.93
CA GLY A 18 -9.72 -28.34 1.29
C GLY A 18 -9.25 -26.96 0.86
N SER A 19 -7.97 -26.62 1.06
CA SER A 19 -7.35 -25.44 0.45
C SER A 19 -7.21 -25.61 -1.07
N ASP A 20 -7.02 -24.50 -1.78
CA ASP A 20 -6.87 -24.48 -3.25
C ASP A 20 -5.65 -25.29 -3.75
N ARG A 21 -4.66 -25.50 -2.88
CA ARG A 21 -3.46 -26.31 -3.13
C ARG A 21 -3.01 -27.01 -1.84
N GLN A 22 -2.26 -28.10 -1.99
CA GLN A 22 -1.78 -28.89 -0.85
C GLN A 22 -0.66 -28.17 -0.09
N TYR A 23 0.28 -27.53 -0.78
CA TYR A 23 1.43 -26.87 -0.19
C TYR A 23 1.39 -25.36 -0.44
N ALA A 24 1.61 -24.58 0.61
CA ALA A 24 1.87 -23.15 0.52
C ALA A 24 3.29 -22.86 0.05
N VAL A 25 4.24 -23.71 0.47
CA VAL A 25 5.68 -23.65 0.14
C VAL A 25 6.15 -25.06 -0.14
N ARG A 26 6.95 -25.25 -1.20
CA ARG A 26 7.50 -26.56 -1.58
C ARG A 26 8.92 -26.41 -2.13
N GLU A 27 9.81 -27.29 -1.66
CA GLU A 27 11.20 -27.40 -2.11
C GLU A 27 11.97 -26.06 -2.08
N VAL A 28 11.65 -25.20 -1.10
CA VAL A 28 12.29 -23.89 -0.97
C VAL A 28 13.67 -24.03 -0.36
N ASN A 29 14.66 -23.52 -1.12
CA ASN A 29 16.06 -23.47 -0.72
C ASN A 29 16.53 -22.00 -0.70
N LEU A 30 16.91 -21.49 0.48
CA LEU A 30 17.39 -20.11 0.67
C LEU A 30 18.61 -20.09 1.58
N LYS A 31 19.53 -19.16 1.31
CA LYS A 31 20.70 -18.90 2.15
C LYS A 31 20.84 -17.41 2.36
N LEU A 32 21.14 -17.01 3.60
CA LEU A 32 21.38 -15.62 3.98
C LEU A 32 22.73 -15.54 4.70
N ALA A 33 23.62 -14.72 4.18
CA ALA A 33 24.92 -14.44 4.78
C ALA A 33 24.86 -13.24 5.75
N PRO A 34 25.87 -13.06 6.62
CA PRO A 34 26.03 -11.81 7.37
C PRO A 34 26.19 -10.63 6.41
N LYS A 35 25.63 -9.48 6.77
CA LYS A 35 25.65 -8.25 5.94
C LYS A 35 25.02 -8.39 4.55
N GLU A 36 24.25 -9.39 4.30
CA GLU A 36 23.55 -9.60 3.03
C GLU A 36 22.09 -9.15 3.17
N THR A 37 21.58 -8.45 2.16
CA THR A 37 20.14 -8.27 1.96
C THR A 37 19.66 -9.22 0.86
N LEU A 38 18.95 -10.26 1.26
CA LEU A 38 18.25 -11.16 0.35
C LEU A 38 16.80 -10.69 0.21
N CYS A 39 16.43 -10.21 -0.98
CA CYS A 39 15.06 -9.88 -1.30
C CYS A 39 14.29 -11.10 -1.80
N VAL A 40 13.12 -11.39 -1.22
CA VAL A 40 12.18 -12.40 -1.70
C VAL A 40 10.99 -11.68 -2.33
N VAL A 41 10.79 -11.89 -3.62
CA VAL A 41 9.74 -11.21 -4.42
C VAL A 41 8.77 -12.20 -5.04
N GLY A 42 7.58 -11.74 -5.43
CA GLY A 42 6.53 -12.53 -6.07
C GLY A 42 5.15 -12.00 -5.72
N GLU A 43 4.12 -12.51 -6.37
CA GLU A 43 2.72 -12.11 -6.14
C GLU A 43 2.18 -12.56 -4.78
N SER A 44 1.04 -11.99 -4.38
CA SER A 44 0.32 -12.40 -3.18
C SER A 44 -0.03 -13.89 -3.25
N GLY A 45 0.12 -14.58 -2.11
CA GLY A 45 -0.11 -16.02 -2.07
C GLY A 45 1.04 -16.89 -2.59
N SER A 46 2.17 -16.33 -3.09
CA SER A 46 3.32 -17.15 -3.55
C SER A 46 4.08 -17.87 -2.42
N GLY A 47 3.80 -17.59 -1.13
CA GLY A 47 4.40 -18.29 0.02
C GLY A 47 5.43 -17.48 0.80
N LYS A 48 5.79 -16.25 0.39
CA LYS A 48 6.82 -15.40 1.01
C LYS A 48 6.65 -15.22 2.52
N SER A 49 5.50 -14.69 2.94
CA SER A 49 5.21 -14.44 4.36
C SER A 49 5.11 -15.72 5.19
N LEU A 50 4.66 -16.84 4.59
CA LEU A 50 4.65 -18.13 5.29
C LEU A 50 6.06 -18.67 5.48
N THR A 51 6.97 -18.48 4.52
CA THR A 51 8.39 -18.82 4.68
C THR A 51 9.01 -17.99 5.81
N ALA A 52 8.75 -16.68 5.87
CA ALA A 52 9.20 -15.82 6.97
C ALA A 52 8.68 -16.28 8.34
N ARG A 53 7.36 -16.57 8.41
CA ARG A 53 6.74 -17.08 9.64
C ARG A 53 7.25 -18.47 10.05
N ALA A 54 7.63 -19.32 9.11
CA ALA A 54 8.24 -20.61 9.40
C ALA A 54 9.61 -20.45 10.08
N ILE A 55 10.46 -19.51 9.61
CA ILE A 55 11.74 -19.18 10.26
C ILE A 55 11.51 -18.75 11.71
N MET A 56 10.48 -17.94 11.96
CA MET A 56 10.10 -17.49 13.29
C MET A 56 9.36 -18.54 14.11
N GLY A 57 8.99 -19.70 13.55
CA GLY A 57 8.12 -20.69 14.21
C GLY A 57 6.73 -20.13 14.55
N LEU A 58 6.19 -19.21 13.71
CA LEU A 58 4.90 -18.51 13.91
C LEU A 58 3.84 -18.92 12.87
N LEU A 59 3.93 -20.13 12.34
CA LEU A 59 2.88 -20.64 11.45
C LEU A 59 1.55 -20.82 12.21
N PRO A 60 0.39 -20.65 11.54
CA PRO A 60 -0.94 -20.84 12.16
C PRO A 60 -1.20 -22.33 12.51
N ALA A 61 -0.65 -22.76 13.63
CA ALA A 61 -0.83 -24.12 14.14
C ALA A 61 -2.29 -24.34 14.62
N PRO A 62 -2.81 -25.57 14.56
CA PRO A 62 -2.17 -26.80 14.05
C PRO A 62 -2.33 -27.04 12.54
N HIS A 63 -3.02 -26.13 11.84
CA HIS A 63 -3.50 -26.37 10.48
C HIS A 63 -2.43 -26.12 9.40
N VAL A 64 -1.47 -25.24 9.66
CA VAL A 64 -0.34 -24.94 8.76
C VAL A 64 0.94 -25.35 9.47
N LYS A 65 1.74 -26.21 8.87
CA LYS A 65 2.94 -26.78 9.50
C LYS A 65 4.05 -27.04 8.48
N VAL A 66 5.28 -27.02 8.96
CA VAL A 66 6.43 -27.54 8.21
C VAL A 66 6.33 -29.06 8.20
N THR A 67 6.33 -29.67 7.02
CA THR A 67 6.27 -31.13 6.83
C THR A 67 7.58 -31.74 6.38
N GLU A 68 8.38 -30.97 5.64
CA GLU A 68 9.67 -31.42 5.08
C GLU A 68 10.70 -30.29 5.16
N GLY A 69 11.98 -30.67 5.08
CA GLY A 69 13.11 -29.76 5.05
C GLY A 69 13.58 -29.33 6.45
N CYS A 70 14.53 -28.40 6.48
CA CYS A 70 15.07 -27.84 7.70
C CYS A 70 15.37 -26.34 7.56
N ILE A 71 15.36 -25.64 8.70
CA ILE A 71 15.70 -24.21 8.82
C ILE A 71 16.88 -24.12 9.79
N ASN A 72 18.07 -24.01 9.26
CA ASN A 72 19.29 -23.95 10.04
C ASN A 72 19.73 -22.51 10.29
N PHE A 73 19.80 -22.10 11.55
CA PHE A 73 20.30 -20.82 12.00
C PHE A 73 21.56 -21.05 12.87
N ASN A 74 22.69 -20.48 12.48
CA ASN A 74 23.98 -20.64 13.18
C ASN A 74 24.37 -22.11 13.47
N GLY A 75 23.95 -23.05 12.63
CA GLY A 75 24.22 -24.49 12.81
C GLY A 75 23.14 -25.26 13.57
N GLU A 76 22.08 -24.61 14.04
CA GLU A 76 20.96 -25.22 14.77
C GLU A 76 19.69 -25.27 13.92
N ASP A 77 19.00 -26.41 13.87
CA ASP A 77 17.76 -26.60 13.13
C ASP A 77 16.55 -26.10 13.92
N LEU A 78 16.04 -24.90 13.56
CA LEU A 78 14.90 -24.24 14.23
C LEU A 78 13.59 -25.03 14.16
N THR A 79 13.47 -25.99 13.24
CA THR A 79 12.27 -26.86 13.15
C THR A 79 12.18 -27.89 14.27
N LYS A 80 13.30 -28.14 14.98
CA LYS A 80 13.43 -29.16 16.01
C LYS A 80 13.68 -28.62 17.42
N VAL A 81 13.95 -27.33 17.56
CA VAL A 81 14.20 -26.70 18.86
C VAL A 81 12.93 -26.58 19.70
N SER A 82 13.08 -26.49 21.01
CA SER A 82 11.95 -26.29 21.91
C SER A 82 11.32 -24.91 21.76
N TYR A 83 10.05 -24.78 22.11
CA TYR A 83 9.34 -23.49 22.10
C TYR A 83 10.05 -22.44 22.99
N GLU A 84 10.55 -22.85 24.15
CA GLU A 84 11.28 -21.96 25.05
C GLU A 84 12.57 -21.43 24.44
N HIS A 85 13.29 -22.25 23.70
CA HIS A 85 14.50 -21.83 22.98
C HIS A 85 14.16 -20.87 21.81
N LEU A 86 13.12 -21.17 21.01
CA LEU A 86 12.62 -20.24 19.99
C LEU A 86 12.21 -18.90 20.60
N ARG A 87 11.61 -18.90 21.77
CA ARG A 87 11.23 -17.66 22.48
C ARG A 87 12.44 -16.83 22.88
N GLN A 88 13.57 -17.44 23.23
CA GLN A 88 14.83 -16.75 23.54
C GLN A 88 15.46 -16.14 22.27
N ILE A 89 15.42 -16.84 21.15
CA ILE A 89 15.97 -16.38 19.85
C ILE A 89 15.14 -15.23 19.28
N ARG A 90 13.80 -15.28 19.42
CA ARG A 90 12.89 -14.24 18.86
C ARG A 90 13.13 -12.91 19.52
N GLY A 91 13.34 -11.87 18.70
CA GLY A 91 13.59 -10.49 19.12
C GLY A 91 15.05 -10.19 19.45
N SER A 92 15.82 -11.18 19.97
CA SER A 92 17.23 -11.00 20.32
C SER A 92 18.19 -11.33 19.18
N GLU A 93 18.00 -12.48 18.54
CA GLU A 93 18.87 -12.96 17.46
C GLU A 93 18.19 -12.88 16.10
N ILE A 94 16.91 -13.24 16.02
CA ILE A 94 16.08 -13.09 14.83
C ILE A 94 14.89 -12.20 15.19
N SER A 95 14.70 -11.10 14.49
CA SER A 95 13.55 -10.22 14.66
C SER A 95 12.76 -10.08 13.38
N MET A 96 11.48 -9.74 13.49
CA MET A 96 10.57 -9.63 12.36
C MET A 96 9.76 -8.34 12.40
N ILE A 97 9.74 -7.64 11.26
CA ILE A 97 8.80 -6.57 10.94
C ILE A 97 7.64 -7.21 10.19
N PHE A 98 6.43 -7.11 10.75
CA PHE A 98 5.23 -7.72 10.15
C PHE A 98 4.58 -6.79 9.13
N GLN A 99 3.87 -7.35 8.17
CA GLN A 99 3.17 -6.63 7.11
C GLN A 99 2.11 -5.66 7.65
N GLU A 100 1.36 -6.06 8.68
CA GLU A 100 0.29 -5.25 9.27
C GLU A 100 0.62 -4.79 10.70
N PRO A 101 0.95 -3.52 10.92
CA PRO A 101 1.25 -2.99 12.26
C PRO A 101 0.09 -3.10 13.24
N MET A 102 -1.16 -3.07 12.76
CA MET A 102 -2.35 -3.15 13.61
C MET A 102 -2.52 -4.52 14.26
N THR A 103 -2.07 -5.58 13.61
CA THR A 103 -2.12 -6.95 14.14
C THR A 103 -0.88 -7.30 14.95
N ALA A 104 0.24 -6.60 14.71
CA ALA A 104 1.51 -6.82 15.38
C ALA A 104 1.61 -6.10 16.74
N LEU A 105 1.04 -4.89 16.84
CA LEU A 105 1.06 -4.09 18.07
C LEU A 105 -0.12 -4.43 18.98
N ASN A 106 0.13 -4.52 20.29
CA ASN A 106 -0.92 -4.74 21.28
C ASN A 106 -1.76 -3.45 21.48
N PRO A 107 -3.05 -3.44 21.11
CA PRO A 107 -3.87 -2.22 21.13
C PRO A 107 -4.15 -1.65 22.52
N VAL A 108 -3.96 -2.43 23.58
CA VAL A 108 -4.21 -2.04 24.98
C VAL A 108 -2.95 -1.72 25.75
N MET A 109 -1.79 -1.67 25.09
CA MET A 109 -0.51 -1.25 25.67
C MET A 109 0.02 -0.02 24.94
N SER A 110 0.66 0.91 25.71
CA SER A 110 1.35 2.04 25.08
C SER A 110 2.60 1.57 24.31
N ILE A 111 3.02 2.33 23.31
CA ILE A 111 4.20 2.01 22.48
C ILE A 111 5.44 1.84 23.37
N GLY A 112 5.66 2.75 24.30
CA GLY A 112 6.80 2.67 25.23
C GLY A 112 6.80 1.39 26.07
N ASN A 113 5.63 0.95 26.56
CA ASN A 113 5.53 -0.30 27.31
C ASN A 113 5.84 -1.53 26.46
N GLN A 114 5.44 -1.54 25.19
CA GLN A 114 5.73 -2.63 24.27
C GLN A 114 7.24 -2.72 23.96
N ILE A 115 7.92 -1.59 23.77
CA ILE A 115 9.37 -1.56 23.58
C ILE A 115 10.10 -1.95 24.90
N ASP A 116 9.62 -1.46 26.06
CA ASP A 116 10.18 -1.81 27.36
C ASP A 116 10.08 -3.32 27.64
N GLU A 117 8.98 -3.97 27.22
CA GLU A 117 8.78 -5.42 27.36
C GLU A 117 9.87 -6.21 26.64
N VAL A 118 10.28 -5.80 25.44
CA VAL A 118 11.38 -6.44 24.69
C VAL A 118 12.68 -6.40 25.52
N PHE A 119 13.02 -5.25 26.08
CA PHE A 119 14.21 -5.14 26.93
C PHE A 119 14.11 -5.96 28.20
N ARG A 120 12.96 -5.90 28.90
CA ARG A 120 12.75 -6.65 30.16
C ARG A 120 12.86 -8.15 30.02
N PHE A 121 12.45 -8.67 28.85
CA PHE A 121 12.49 -10.12 28.61
C PHE A 121 13.90 -10.63 28.31
N HIS A 122 14.73 -9.82 27.61
CA HIS A 122 16.01 -10.30 27.08
C HIS A 122 17.25 -9.74 27.80
N ILE A 123 17.14 -8.59 28.50
CA ILE A 123 18.29 -7.92 29.07
C ILE A 123 18.01 -7.50 30.51
N ASP A 124 18.96 -7.76 31.40
CA ASP A 124 18.94 -7.22 32.76
C ASP A 124 19.39 -5.74 32.75
N MET A 125 18.42 -4.83 32.72
CA MET A 125 18.64 -3.39 32.59
C MET A 125 17.68 -2.60 33.49
N GLN A 126 18.17 -1.50 34.07
CA GLN A 126 17.35 -0.63 34.92
C GLN A 126 16.28 0.12 34.12
N GLY A 127 15.11 0.40 34.75
CA GLY A 127 13.97 1.02 34.09
C GLY A 127 14.28 2.38 33.42
N LYS A 128 15.10 3.23 34.04
CA LYS A 128 15.50 4.52 33.43
C LYS A 128 16.32 4.34 32.16
N GLU A 129 17.22 3.38 32.15
CA GLU A 129 18.06 3.09 30.99
C GLU A 129 17.22 2.53 29.83
N ARG A 130 16.27 1.62 30.12
CA ARG A 130 15.33 1.11 29.14
C ARG A 130 14.51 2.22 28.49
N THR A 131 13.98 3.15 29.32
CA THR A 131 13.22 4.30 28.80
C THR A 131 14.07 5.16 27.88
N GLN A 132 15.34 5.45 28.24
CA GLN A 132 16.24 6.22 27.39
C GLN A 132 16.53 5.52 26.07
N LYS A 133 16.79 4.19 26.10
CA LYS A 133 16.99 3.41 24.87
C LYS A 133 15.73 3.37 23.99
N ALA A 134 14.55 3.19 24.61
CA ALA A 134 13.29 3.21 23.86
C ALA A 134 13.06 4.58 23.18
N MET A 135 13.33 5.68 23.88
CA MET A 135 13.27 7.02 23.29
C MET A 135 14.24 7.17 22.10
N LYS A 136 15.50 6.73 22.28
CA LYS A 136 16.50 6.78 21.21
C LYS A 136 16.07 5.98 19.98
N LEU A 137 15.49 4.79 20.16
CA LEU A 137 14.95 4.00 19.05
C LEU A 137 13.84 4.72 18.29
N LEU A 138 12.93 5.41 19.00
CA LEU A 138 11.87 6.20 18.38
C LEU A 138 12.42 7.42 17.61
N GLU A 139 13.50 8.03 18.11
CA GLU A 139 14.23 9.07 17.37
C GLU A 139 14.90 8.53 16.12
N ASP A 140 15.58 7.38 16.22
CA ASP A 140 16.30 6.74 15.10
C ASP A 140 15.36 6.37 13.93
N VAL A 141 14.11 6.00 14.21
CA VAL A 141 13.07 5.80 13.19
C VAL A 141 12.34 7.09 12.78
N HIS A 142 12.86 8.26 13.15
CA HIS A 142 12.31 9.58 12.81
C HIS A 142 10.84 9.78 13.22
N LEU A 143 10.43 9.24 14.35
CA LEU A 143 9.11 9.52 14.89
C LEU A 143 9.08 10.93 15.52
N PRO A 144 8.10 11.78 15.15
CA PRO A 144 7.96 13.09 15.76
C PRO A 144 7.51 12.96 17.22
N ASP A 145 8.08 13.78 18.09
CA ASP A 145 7.70 13.84 19.51
C ASP A 145 7.75 12.47 20.23
N PRO A 146 8.95 11.87 20.38
CA PRO A 146 9.13 10.55 20.97
C PRO A 146 8.51 10.42 22.38
N ILE A 147 8.47 11.50 23.16
CA ILE A 147 7.90 11.52 24.51
C ILE A 147 6.39 11.23 24.47
N ASN A 148 5.67 11.87 23.57
CA ASN A 148 4.24 11.63 23.42
C ASN A 148 3.99 10.26 22.79
N ILE A 149 4.80 9.83 21.83
CA ILE A 149 4.70 8.50 21.21
C ILE A 149 4.91 7.36 22.24
N MET A 150 5.85 7.52 23.16
CA MET A 150 6.07 6.55 24.26
C MET A 150 4.80 6.28 25.07
N ASN A 151 3.97 7.29 25.26
CA ASN A 151 2.74 7.21 26.05
C ASN A 151 1.50 6.89 25.21
N ALA A 152 1.60 6.99 23.89
CA ALA A 152 0.49 6.78 22.98
C ALA A 152 0.16 5.28 22.80
N TYR A 153 -1.11 4.99 22.57
CA TYR A 153 -1.59 3.68 22.17
C TYR A 153 -1.57 3.54 20.64
N PRO A 154 -1.48 2.32 20.09
CA PRO A 154 -1.44 2.11 18.65
C PRO A 154 -2.57 2.78 17.87
N HIS A 155 -3.78 2.82 18.41
CA HIS A 155 -4.95 3.43 17.76
C HIS A 155 -4.90 4.98 17.71
N GLU A 156 -4.04 5.61 18.50
CA GLU A 156 -3.84 7.07 18.51
C GLU A 156 -2.81 7.53 17.45
N LEU A 157 -2.10 6.58 16.82
CA LEU A 157 -1.05 6.82 15.84
C LEU A 157 -1.57 6.69 14.41
N SER A 158 -0.97 7.44 13.48
CA SER A 158 -1.17 7.22 12.04
C SER A 158 -0.59 5.87 11.59
N GLY A 159 -0.97 5.38 10.39
CA GLY A 159 -0.44 4.14 9.81
C GLY A 159 1.09 4.13 9.76
N GLY A 160 1.70 5.18 9.21
CA GLY A 160 3.15 5.31 9.14
C GLY A 160 3.85 5.45 10.49
N GLN A 161 3.21 6.09 11.49
CA GLN A 161 3.76 6.14 12.85
C GLN A 161 3.75 4.77 13.51
N ARG A 162 2.67 3.98 13.35
CA ARG A 162 2.60 2.60 13.85
C ARG A 162 3.67 1.73 13.21
N GLN A 163 3.85 1.84 11.89
CA GLN A 163 4.87 1.10 11.17
C GLN A 163 6.27 1.41 11.71
N ARG A 164 6.61 2.68 11.86
CA ARG A 164 7.90 3.10 12.43
C ARG A 164 8.09 2.65 13.88
N ALA A 165 7.05 2.68 14.70
CA ALA A 165 7.10 2.16 16.07
C ALA A 165 7.37 0.64 16.10
N MET A 166 6.73 -0.13 15.20
CA MET A 166 6.98 -1.57 15.04
C MET A 166 8.41 -1.83 14.58
N ILE A 167 8.94 -1.04 13.66
CA ILE A 167 10.33 -1.13 13.21
C ILE A 167 11.29 -0.84 14.37
N ALA A 168 11.06 0.22 15.16
CA ALA A 168 11.85 0.52 16.35
C ALA A 168 11.87 -0.66 17.33
N MET A 169 10.72 -1.30 17.55
CA MET A 169 10.61 -2.47 18.41
C MET A 169 11.38 -3.66 17.86
N ALA A 170 11.31 -3.92 16.55
CA ALA A 170 12.05 -5.01 15.90
C ALA A 170 13.57 -4.82 15.97
N LEU A 171 14.06 -3.58 16.00
CA LEU A 171 15.48 -3.23 16.05
C LEU A 171 16.03 -3.07 17.48
N ALA A 172 15.18 -3.18 18.51
CA ALA A 172 15.52 -2.84 19.90
C ALA A 172 16.77 -3.58 20.43
N LEU A 173 16.98 -4.83 20.02
CA LEU A 173 18.09 -5.68 20.46
C LEU A 173 19.18 -5.90 19.41
N GLN A 174 19.13 -5.19 18.28
CA GLN A 174 20.11 -5.29 17.20
C GLN A 174 20.31 -6.75 16.72
N PRO A 175 19.28 -7.40 16.15
CA PRO A 175 19.28 -8.81 15.83
C PRO A 175 20.34 -9.16 14.77
N GLN A 176 20.79 -10.42 14.76
CA GLN A 176 21.67 -10.96 13.71
C GLN A 176 20.93 -11.11 12.38
N ILE A 177 19.64 -11.46 12.42
CA ILE A 177 18.77 -11.52 11.26
C ILE A 177 17.55 -10.63 11.48
N LEU A 178 17.29 -9.74 10.51
CA LEU A 178 16.06 -8.98 10.40
C LEU A 178 15.22 -9.53 9.25
N ILE A 179 14.04 -10.04 9.57
CA ILE A 179 13.03 -10.42 8.58
C ILE A 179 12.09 -9.23 8.43
N ALA A 180 12.00 -8.67 7.23
CA ALA A 180 11.13 -7.53 6.92
C ALA A 180 10.04 -7.97 5.92
N ASP A 181 8.83 -8.26 6.45
CA ASP A 181 7.69 -8.71 5.63
C ASP A 181 6.88 -7.48 5.19
N GLU A 182 7.11 -7.03 3.98
CA GLU A 182 6.53 -5.83 3.37
C GLU A 182 6.59 -4.58 4.28
N PRO A 183 7.77 -4.18 4.78
CA PRO A 183 7.88 -3.17 5.82
C PRO A 183 7.50 -1.75 5.37
N THR A 184 7.30 -1.52 4.07
CA THR A 184 7.07 -0.20 3.49
C THR A 184 5.71 -0.02 2.81
N THR A 185 4.88 -1.06 2.73
CA THR A 185 3.60 -1.07 1.96
C THR A 185 2.60 0.01 2.40
N ALA A 186 2.62 0.43 3.68
CA ALA A 186 1.71 1.44 4.21
C ALA A 186 2.37 2.83 4.38
N LEU A 187 3.57 3.02 3.83
CA LEU A 187 4.36 4.25 3.97
C LEU A 187 4.27 5.11 2.71
N ASP A 188 4.36 6.42 2.89
CA ASP A 188 4.63 7.33 1.80
C ASP A 188 6.09 7.21 1.32
N VAL A 189 6.35 7.68 0.11
CA VAL A 189 7.64 7.50 -0.60
C VAL A 189 8.82 8.05 0.18
N THR A 190 8.67 9.20 0.83
CA THR A 190 9.73 9.82 1.63
C THR A 190 10.04 9.04 2.91
N THR A 191 9.00 8.59 3.61
CA THR A 191 9.14 7.71 4.79
C THR A 191 9.74 6.35 4.39
N GLN A 192 9.32 5.79 3.26
CA GLN A 192 9.87 4.54 2.71
C GLN A 192 11.38 4.66 2.49
N ALA A 193 11.86 5.72 1.82
CA ALA A 193 13.27 5.97 1.60
C ALA A 193 14.07 6.06 2.92
N GLN A 194 13.51 6.72 3.95
CA GLN A 194 14.13 6.81 5.28
C GLN A 194 14.26 5.44 5.95
N ILE A 195 13.24 4.58 5.85
CA ILE A 195 13.26 3.23 6.43
C ILE A 195 14.25 2.32 5.68
N LEU A 196 14.29 2.39 4.35
CA LEU A 196 15.26 1.63 3.55
C LEU A 196 16.69 2.00 3.93
N LYS A 197 16.97 3.29 4.10
CA LYS A 197 18.26 3.78 4.58
C LYS A 197 18.59 3.24 5.98
N LEU A 198 17.65 3.30 6.93
CA LEU A 198 17.84 2.78 8.28
C LEU A 198 18.18 1.28 8.26
N ILE A 199 17.48 0.46 7.46
CA ILE A 199 17.74 -0.97 7.33
C ILE A 199 19.13 -1.20 6.74
N ARG A 200 19.55 -0.42 5.73
CA ARG A 200 20.87 -0.49 5.14
C ARG A 200 21.97 -0.11 6.14
N ASP A 201 21.77 0.96 6.92
CA ASP A 201 22.72 1.38 7.95
C ASP A 201 22.93 0.27 8.99
N LEU A 202 21.86 -0.41 9.42
CA LEU A 202 21.93 -1.56 10.32
C LEU A 202 22.67 -2.75 9.70
N GLN A 203 22.39 -3.07 8.44
CA GLN A 203 23.09 -4.14 7.71
C GLN A 203 24.60 -3.92 7.74
N VAL A 204 25.04 -2.69 7.44
CA VAL A 204 26.46 -2.35 7.36
C VAL A 204 27.12 -2.28 8.75
N GLU A 205 26.49 -1.55 9.70
CA GLU A 205 27.10 -1.25 11.00
C GLU A 205 27.08 -2.44 11.96
N LYS A 206 26.01 -3.26 11.94
CA LYS A 206 25.76 -4.34 12.91
C LYS A 206 26.02 -5.74 12.36
N ASN A 207 26.43 -5.87 11.11
CA ASN A 207 26.56 -7.15 10.41
C ASN A 207 25.24 -7.95 10.32
N THR A 208 24.09 -7.27 10.36
CA THR A 208 22.77 -7.91 10.30
C THR A 208 22.53 -8.47 8.91
N GLY A 209 22.12 -9.74 8.80
CA GLY A 209 21.55 -10.30 7.57
C GLY A 209 20.09 -9.88 7.46
N VAL A 210 19.67 -9.41 6.29
CA VAL A 210 18.30 -8.94 6.06
C VAL A 210 17.58 -9.85 5.07
N LEU A 211 16.49 -10.48 5.51
CA LEU A 211 15.53 -11.14 4.62
C LEU A 211 14.39 -10.17 4.37
N PHE A 212 14.37 -9.57 3.18
CA PHE A 212 13.42 -8.52 2.83
C PHE A 212 12.36 -9.04 1.86
N ILE A 213 11.11 -9.05 2.26
CA ILE A 213 9.98 -9.48 1.42
C ILE A 213 9.29 -8.23 0.89
N THR A 214 9.13 -8.16 -0.41
CA THR A 214 8.41 -7.07 -1.08
C THR A 214 7.88 -7.51 -2.45
N HIS A 215 6.91 -6.76 -2.95
CA HIS A 215 6.47 -6.85 -4.33
C HIS A 215 6.95 -5.65 -5.19
N ASP A 216 7.63 -4.66 -4.58
CA ASP A 216 8.15 -3.46 -5.27
C ASP A 216 9.58 -3.68 -5.76
N PHE A 217 9.75 -3.87 -7.07
CA PHE A 217 11.06 -4.03 -7.72
C PHE A 217 11.93 -2.77 -7.66
N GLY A 218 11.36 -1.59 -7.50
CA GLY A 218 12.12 -0.36 -7.25
C GLY A 218 12.84 -0.44 -5.90
N VAL A 219 12.17 -0.95 -4.86
CA VAL A 219 12.78 -1.21 -3.56
C VAL A 219 13.87 -2.27 -3.66
N VAL A 220 13.62 -3.36 -4.40
CA VAL A 220 14.62 -4.41 -4.63
C VAL A 220 15.89 -3.84 -5.27
N ALA A 221 15.74 -3.01 -6.31
CA ALA A 221 16.86 -2.37 -7.00
C ALA A 221 17.71 -1.47 -6.08
N GLU A 222 17.10 -0.94 -5.01
CA GLU A 222 17.77 -0.03 -4.08
C GLU A 222 18.53 -0.75 -2.97
N ILE A 223 17.99 -1.86 -2.43
CA ILE A 223 18.55 -2.45 -1.21
C ILE A 223 19.09 -3.88 -1.36
N ALA A 224 18.71 -4.62 -2.41
CA ALA A 224 19.04 -6.02 -2.53
C ALA A 224 20.50 -6.24 -2.94
N ASP A 225 21.16 -7.22 -2.31
CA ASP A 225 22.38 -7.84 -2.82
C ASP A 225 22.02 -9.02 -3.72
N ARG A 226 21.05 -9.84 -3.28
CA ARG A 226 20.51 -10.98 -4.02
C ARG A 226 18.98 -10.98 -4.01
N VAL A 227 18.41 -11.62 -5.03
CA VAL A 227 16.97 -11.73 -5.21
C VAL A 227 16.59 -13.20 -5.37
N ALA A 228 15.47 -13.59 -4.75
CA ALA A 228 14.79 -14.87 -4.97
C ALA A 228 13.34 -14.58 -5.38
N VAL A 229 12.95 -15.07 -6.56
CA VAL A 229 11.60 -14.91 -7.10
C VAL A 229 10.77 -16.13 -6.75
N MET A 230 9.65 -15.91 -6.08
CA MET A 230 8.74 -16.97 -5.64
C MET A 230 7.46 -16.96 -6.46
N GLN A 231 7.08 -18.15 -6.98
CA GLN A 231 5.80 -18.39 -7.65
C GLN A 231 5.21 -19.70 -7.14
N ASP A 232 3.93 -19.71 -6.79
CA ASP A 232 3.16 -20.92 -6.39
C ASP A 232 3.84 -21.80 -5.33
N GLY A 233 4.53 -21.18 -4.39
CA GLY A 233 5.21 -21.84 -3.29
C GLY A 233 6.63 -22.31 -3.59
N CYS A 234 7.16 -22.11 -4.81
CA CYS A 234 8.50 -22.50 -5.23
C CYS A 234 9.36 -21.27 -5.55
N ILE A 235 10.69 -21.41 -5.42
CA ILE A 235 11.63 -20.43 -5.97
C ILE A 235 11.86 -20.79 -7.43
N VAL A 236 11.48 -19.87 -8.33
CA VAL A 236 11.58 -20.07 -9.78
C VAL A 236 12.85 -19.46 -10.36
N GLU A 237 13.40 -18.42 -9.72
CA GLU A 237 14.65 -17.77 -10.11
C GLU A 237 15.35 -17.19 -8.89
N SER A 238 16.67 -17.27 -8.83
CA SER A 238 17.47 -16.63 -7.77
C SER A 238 18.87 -16.30 -8.30
N GLY A 239 19.36 -15.13 -7.95
CA GLY A 239 20.68 -14.65 -8.38
C GLY A 239 21.04 -13.31 -7.77
N ASP A 240 22.15 -12.73 -8.22
CA ASP A 240 22.52 -11.36 -7.87
C ASP A 240 21.48 -10.37 -8.42
N VAL A 241 21.29 -9.24 -7.73
CA VAL A 241 20.25 -8.25 -8.07
C VAL A 241 20.34 -7.81 -9.53
N ASP A 242 21.54 -7.51 -10.04
CA ASP A 242 21.74 -7.08 -11.43
C ASP A 242 21.33 -8.16 -12.44
N GLN A 243 21.62 -9.43 -12.14
CA GLN A 243 21.26 -10.54 -13.01
C GLN A 243 19.72 -10.68 -13.08
N VAL A 244 19.05 -10.74 -11.93
CA VAL A 244 17.61 -10.99 -11.88
C VAL A 244 16.81 -9.81 -12.42
N LEU A 245 17.24 -8.56 -12.14
CA LEU A 245 16.51 -7.37 -12.57
C LEU A 245 16.75 -6.99 -14.03
N ASN A 246 17.98 -7.15 -14.53
CA ASN A 246 18.34 -6.68 -15.87
C ASN A 246 18.39 -7.81 -16.92
N ASN A 247 18.60 -9.07 -16.50
CA ASN A 247 18.69 -10.23 -17.38
C ASN A 247 17.89 -11.42 -16.85
N PRO A 248 16.58 -11.25 -16.54
CA PRO A 248 15.74 -12.33 -16.02
C PRO A 248 15.65 -13.48 -17.01
N THR A 249 15.80 -14.71 -16.53
CA THR A 249 15.75 -15.91 -17.36
C THR A 249 14.40 -16.61 -17.30
N HIS A 250 13.69 -16.53 -16.16
CA HIS A 250 12.41 -17.18 -15.99
C HIS A 250 11.27 -16.32 -16.57
N PRO A 251 10.32 -16.88 -17.36
CA PRO A 251 9.22 -16.11 -17.96
C PRO A 251 8.35 -15.34 -16.96
N TYR A 252 8.13 -15.91 -15.79
CA TYR A 252 7.39 -15.25 -14.71
C TYR A 252 8.11 -13.99 -14.19
N THR A 253 9.43 -14.07 -13.98
CA THR A 253 10.26 -12.91 -13.57
C THR A 253 10.21 -11.81 -14.62
N GLN A 254 10.32 -12.19 -15.91
CA GLN A 254 10.21 -11.26 -17.03
C GLN A 254 8.86 -10.54 -17.04
N ALA A 255 7.77 -11.30 -16.84
CA ALA A 255 6.42 -10.73 -16.79
C ALA A 255 6.24 -9.77 -15.60
N LEU A 256 6.74 -10.13 -14.41
CA LEU A 256 6.69 -9.26 -13.23
C LEU A 256 7.45 -7.95 -13.45
N ILE A 257 8.68 -8.02 -13.98
CA ILE A 257 9.51 -6.84 -14.25
C ILE A 257 8.87 -5.96 -15.33
N ALA A 258 8.30 -6.55 -16.37
CA ALA A 258 7.61 -5.81 -17.42
C ALA A 258 6.36 -5.07 -16.92
N ALA A 259 5.70 -5.59 -15.87
CA ALA A 259 4.53 -4.98 -15.25
C ALA A 259 4.86 -3.79 -14.32
N VAL A 260 6.14 -3.58 -13.95
CA VAL A 260 6.54 -2.47 -13.07
C VAL A 260 6.32 -1.13 -13.78
N PRO A 261 5.55 -0.19 -13.18
CA PRO A 261 5.35 1.12 -13.76
C PRO A 261 6.67 1.89 -13.90
N ARG A 262 6.89 2.50 -15.07
CA ARG A 262 8.09 3.30 -15.34
C ARG A 262 7.92 4.74 -14.88
N LEU A 263 8.99 5.36 -14.41
CA LEU A 263 9.01 6.79 -14.06
C LEU A 263 9.15 7.67 -15.32
N GLN A 264 8.53 7.28 -16.41
CA GLN A 264 8.51 8.03 -17.66
C GLN A 264 7.10 8.54 -17.93
N PRO A 265 6.90 9.87 -17.90
CA PRO A 265 5.61 10.43 -18.21
C PRO A 265 5.18 10.05 -19.63
N ARG A 266 3.92 9.70 -19.76
CA ARG A 266 3.30 9.50 -21.08
C ARG A 266 3.27 10.83 -21.85
N ALA A 267 3.17 10.75 -23.17
CA ALA A 267 2.90 11.90 -23.99
C ALA A 267 1.58 12.56 -23.56
N SER A 268 1.58 13.88 -23.39
CA SER A 268 0.36 14.63 -23.05
C SER A 268 -0.70 14.41 -24.12
N ARG A 269 -1.90 14.04 -23.69
CA ARG A 269 -3.06 13.95 -24.58
C ARG A 269 -3.65 15.34 -24.79
N ILE A 270 -4.12 15.62 -25.99
CA ILE A 270 -4.85 16.85 -26.26
C ILE A 270 -6.17 16.77 -25.48
N SER A 271 -6.28 17.50 -24.39
CA SER A 271 -7.52 17.60 -23.63
C SER A 271 -8.45 18.63 -24.26
N SER A 272 -9.75 18.44 -24.12
CA SER A 272 -10.75 19.44 -24.48
C SER A 272 -10.58 20.66 -23.57
N GLU A 273 -10.76 21.88 -24.10
CA GLU A 273 -10.81 23.11 -23.28
C GLU A 273 -12.04 23.17 -22.36
N LYS A 274 -13.02 22.28 -22.55
CA LYS A 274 -14.26 22.25 -21.78
C LYS A 274 -14.00 21.72 -20.36
N THR A 275 -14.13 22.61 -19.37
CA THR A 275 -14.05 22.26 -17.95
C THR A 275 -15.32 21.53 -17.50
N VAL A 276 -15.18 20.35 -16.90
CA VAL A 276 -16.27 19.53 -16.34
C VAL A 276 -16.37 19.59 -14.81
N LEU A 277 -15.25 19.92 -14.13
CA LEU A 277 -15.23 20.15 -12.68
C LEU A 277 -14.36 21.37 -12.37
N THR A 278 -14.87 22.23 -11.51
CA THR A 278 -14.11 23.34 -10.90
C THR A 278 -14.21 23.24 -9.40
N VAL A 279 -13.08 23.28 -8.73
CA VAL A 279 -12.94 23.40 -7.28
C VAL A 279 -12.25 24.73 -7.02
N LYS A 280 -12.85 25.62 -6.23
CA LYS A 280 -12.33 26.97 -5.99
C LYS A 280 -12.29 27.26 -4.49
N ASP A 281 -11.09 27.54 -3.97
CA ASP A 281 -10.82 27.97 -2.59
C ASP A 281 -11.43 27.04 -1.52
N VAL A 282 -11.50 25.74 -1.81
CA VAL A 282 -12.12 24.75 -0.93
C VAL A 282 -11.25 24.50 0.29
N SER A 283 -11.88 24.57 1.47
CA SER A 283 -11.22 24.26 2.75
C SER A 283 -12.04 23.29 3.59
N LYS A 284 -11.32 22.44 4.37
CA LYS A 284 -11.90 21.51 5.33
C LYS A 284 -11.01 21.32 6.55
N THR A 285 -11.62 21.48 7.72
CA THR A 285 -10.96 21.34 9.02
C THR A 285 -11.67 20.28 9.86
N PHE A 286 -10.91 19.47 10.56
CA PHE A 286 -11.40 18.51 11.55
C PHE A 286 -10.96 18.91 12.94
N GLY A 287 -11.78 18.63 13.95
CA GLY A 287 -11.51 19.00 15.36
C GLY A 287 -12.08 20.38 15.70
N GLY A 288 -11.70 20.93 16.84
CA GLY A 288 -12.17 22.27 17.30
C GLY A 288 -13.52 22.28 18.01
N GLY A 289 -14.21 21.15 18.16
CA GLY A 289 -15.43 21.07 18.95
C GLY A 289 -15.12 21.26 20.46
N ARG A 290 -15.59 22.35 21.06
CA ARG A 290 -15.67 22.45 22.52
C ARG A 290 -16.60 21.34 23.01
N GLY A 291 -16.05 20.43 23.85
CA GLY A 291 -16.91 19.45 24.53
C GLY A 291 -18.08 20.18 25.23
N LEU A 292 -19.27 19.60 25.18
CA LEU A 292 -20.53 20.16 25.67
C LEU A 292 -20.48 20.63 27.14
N PHE A 293 -19.42 20.31 27.87
CA PHE A 293 -19.23 20.63 29.31
C PHE A 293 -17.90 21.34 29.65
N GLY A 294 -17.18 21.92 28.70
CA GLY A 294 -16.07 22.83 29.01
C GLY A 294 -14.82 22.23 29.74
N PHE A 295 -14.82 20.94 30.06
CA PHE A 295 -13.73 20.21 30.71
C PHE A 295 -13.24 19.10 29.79
N GLY A 296 -12.29 19.42 28.91
CA GLY A 296 -11.57 18.47 28.08
C GLY A 296 -10.48 19.18 27.30
N LYS A 297 -9.32 18.54 27.12
CA LYS A 297 -8.28 19.06 26.22
C LYS A 297 -8.92 19.36 24.87
N SER A 298 -8.79 20.58 24.37
CA SER A 298 -9.24 20.98 23.03
C SER A 298 -8.69 19.95 22.04
N ALA A 299 -9.59 19.26 21.34
CA ALA A 299 -9.18 18.36 20.26
C ALA A 299 -8.34 19.18 19.27
N ARG A 300 -7.16 18.69 18.92
CA ARG A 300 -6.24 19.37 17.99
C ARG A 300 -6.96 19.64 16.68
N GLU A 301 -7.04 20.88 16.29
CA GLU A 301 -7.60 21.29 15.01
C GLU A 301 -6.65 20.87 13.87
N VAL A 302 -7.17 20.11 12.90
CA VAL A 302 -6.42 19.65 11.74
C VAL A 302 -7.07 20.23 10.47
N LYS A 303 -6.37 21.16 9.81
CA LYS A 303 -6.77 21.70 8.51
C LYS A 303 -6.36 20.72 7.42
N ALA A 304 -7.28 19.82 7.06
CA ALA A 304 -7.02 18.75 6.10
C ALA A 304 -7.01 19.24 4.64
N VAL A 305 -7.76 20.28 4.31
CA VAL A 305 -7.77 20.96 3.00
C VAL A 305 -7.77 22.46 3.26
N LYS A 306 -6.91 23.21 2.55
CA LYS A 306 -6.72 24.64 2.74
C LYS A 306 -6.72 25.35 1.38
N ASN A 307 -7.77 26.10 1.10
CA ASN A 307 -7.91 26.97 -0.08
C ASN A 307 -7.51 26.30 -1.40
N VAL A 308 -7.90 25.01 -1.57
CA VAL A 308 -7.55 24.26 -2.76
C VAL A 308 -8.36 24.73 -3.95
N THR A 309 -7.65 25.05 -5.04
CA THR A 309 -8.23 25.41 -6.33
C THR A 309 -7.67 24.48 -7.41
N LEU A 310 -8.55 23.81 -8.17
CA LEU A 310 -8.20 22.94 -9.29
C LEU A 310 -9.35 22.85 -10.30
N SER A 311 -9.02 22.45 -11.51
CA SER A 311 -9.98 22.21 -12.59
C SER A 311 -9.71 20.89 -13.28
N LEU A 312 -10.77 20.22 -13.74
CA LEU A 312 -10.70 19.01 -14.56
C LEU A 312 -11.37 19.28 -15.91
N HIS A 313 -10.68 18.96 -16.99
CA HIS A 313 -11.20 19.10 -18.34
C HIS A 313 -11.81 17.80 -18.85
N ARG A 314 -12.65 17.90 -19.86
CA ARG A 314 -13.34 16.73 -20.44
C ARG A 314 -12.33 15.75 -21.04
N GLY A 315 -12.43 14.48 -20.69
CA GLY A 315 -11.53 13.41 -21.15
C GLY A 315 -10.12 13.45 -20.54
N GLU A 316 -9.85 14.41 -19.62
CA GLU A 316 -8.59 14.54 -18.92
C GLU A 316 -8.50 13.56 -17.75
N THR A 317 -7.29 13.09 -17.45
CA THR A 317 -6.94 12.47 -16.17
C THR A 317 -6.06 13.43 -15.36
N LEU A 318 -6.63 14.04 -14.32
CA LEU A 318 -5.92 14.88 -13.35
C LEU A 318 -5.41 14.02 -12.21
N GLY A 319 -4.11 13.90 -12.05
CA GLY A 319 -3.49 13.24 -10.91
C GLY A 319 -3.45 14.15 -9.67
N ILE A 320 -3.83 13.62 -8.51
CA ILE A 320 -3.58 14.29 -7.23
C ILE A 320 -2.58 13.43 -6.46
N VAL A 321 -1.36 13.95 -6.28
CA VAL A 321 -0.24 13.22 -5.68
C VAL A 321 0.27 13.90 -4.41
N GLY A 322 0.94 13.16 -3.54
CA GLY A 322 1.52 13.67 -2.29
C GLY A 322 1.54 12.59 -1.20
N GLU A 323 2.18 12.89 -0.09
CA GLU A 323 2.33 11.98 1.05
C GLU A 323 0.98 11.59 1.68
N SER A 324 1.01 10.51 2.49
CA SER A 324 -0.13 10.11 3.32
C SER A 324 -0.49 11.24 4.30
N GLY A 325 -1.79 11.56 4.42
CA GLY A 325 -2.24 12.68 5.28
C GLY A 325 -2.12 14.07 4.64
N SER A 326 -1.70 14.21 3.37
CA SER A 326 -1.65 15.52 2.68
C SER A 326 -3.03 16.10 2.34
N GLY A 327 -4.13 15.34 2.54
CA GLY A 327 -5.51 15.81 2.33
C GLY A 327 -6.20 15.30 1.07
N LYS A 328 -5.56 14.50 0.23
CA LYS A 328 -6.07 13.99 -1.07
C LYS A 328 -7.45 13.34 -0.99
N SER A 329 -7.59 12.29 -0.15
CA SER A 329 -8.86 11.58 0.01
C SER A 329 -9.94 12.44 0.69
N THR A 330 -9.54 13.40 1.55
CA THR A 330 -10.48 14.38 2.12
C THR A 330 -11.03 15.30 1.03
N LEU A 331 -10.16 15.82 0.17
CA LEU A 331 -10.56 16.63 -0.99
C LEU A 331 -11.51 15.87 -1.91
N ALA A 332 -11.19 14.61 -2.25
CA ALA A 332 -12.04 13.73 -3.05
C ALA A 332 -13.45 13.59 -2.44
N ARG A 333 -13.53 13.32 -1.13
CA ARG A 333 -14.81 13.20 -0.42
C ARG A 333 -15.60 14.51 -0.37
N CYS A 334 -14.92 15.66 -0.32
CA CYS A 334 -15.56 16.97 -0.46
C CYS A 334 -16.13 17.15 -1.88
N ILE A 335 -15.38 16.79 -2.91
CA ILE A 335 -15.78 16.95 -4.32
C ILE A 335 -17.07 16.16 -4.61
N ILE A 336 -17.17 14.91 -4.15
CA ILE A 336 -18.40 14.10 -4.35
C ILE A 336 -19.50 14.37 -3.32
N ARG A 337 -19.32 15.35 -2.43
CA ARG A 337 -20.27 15.69 -1.38
C ARG A 337 -20.63 14.51 -0.46
N LEU A 338 -19.66 13.66 -0.15
CA LEU A 338 -19.71 12.73 1.01
C LEU A 338 -19.34 13.46 2.30
N MET A 339 -18.67 14.60 2.19
CA MET A 339 -18.24 15.46 3.28
C MET A 339 -18.50 16.92 2.87
N ASP A 340 -19.10 17.69 3.76
CA ASP A 340 -19.32 19.11 3.52
C ASP A 340 -17.99 19.90 3.67
N THR A 341 -17.80 20.89 2.81
CA THR A 341 -16.69 21.84 2.90
C THR A 341 -16.98 22.91 3.96
N ASP A 342 -15.95 23.50 4.54
CA ASP A 342 -16.11 24.62 5.47
C ASP A 342 -16.17 25.95 4.70
N SER A 343 -15.51 26.04 3.53
CA SER A 343 -15.56 27.17 2.61
C SER A 343 -15.24 26.75 1.17
N GLY A 344 -15.45 27.65 0.23
CA GLY A 344 -15.15 27.49 -1.20
C GLY A 344 -16.32 26.90 -1.99
N ASP A 345 -16.12 26.77 -3.29
CA ASP A 345 -17.13 26.35 -4.25
C ASP A 345 -16.68 25.11 -5.03
N ILE A 346 -17.63 24.22 -5.30
CA ILE A 346 -17.46 23.06 -6.18
C ILE A 346 -18.53 23.13 -7.27
N ALA A 347 -18.12 23.20 -8.53
CA ALA A 347 -19.04 23.25 -9.66
C ALA A 347 -18.79 22.07 -10.62
N ILE A 348 -19.87 21.37 -11.00
CA ILE A 348 -19.88 20.30 -12.00
C ILE A 348 -20.59 20.84 -13.25
N ASN A 349 -19.93 20.81 -14.42
CA ASN A 349 -20.45 21.38 -15.67
C ASN A 349 -20.94 22.85 -15.51
N GLY A 350 -20.26 23.64 -14.68
CA GLY A 350 -20.59 25.04 -14.41
C GLY A 350 -21.66 25.27 -13.33
N GLU A 351 -22.33 24.24 -12.85
CA GLU A 351 -23.35 24.35 -11.80
C GLU A 351 -22.73 24.12 -10.41
N ASN A 352 -22.89 25.08 -9.51
CA ASN A 352 -22.39 24.98 -8.14
C ASN A 352 -23.20 23.93 -7.34
N VAL A 353 -22.54 22.84 -6.96
CA VAL A 353 -23.16 21.73 -6.22
C VAL A 353 -22.95 21.83 -4.70
N ASN A 354 -22.16 22.81 -4.24
CA ASN A 354 -21.73 22.89 -2.85
C ASN A 354 -22.88 23.26 -1.90
N GLN A 355 -23.86 24.01 -2.38
CA GLN A 355 -25.01 24.46 -1.60
C GLN A 355 -26.26 23.58 -1.76
N LEU A 356 -26.19 22.55 -2.62
CA LEU A 356 -27.34 21.67 -2.89
C LEU A 356 -27.71 20.82 -1.67
N GLY A 357 -28.99 20.70 -1.41
CA GLY A 357 -29.54 19.74 -0.44
C GLY A 357 -29.35 18.28 -0.88
N ARG A 358 -29.63 17.33 0.01
CA ARG A 358 -29.47 15.88 -0.30
C ARG A 358 -30.32 15.42 -1.48
N ALA A 359 -31.54 15.95 -1.63
CA ALA A 359 -32.43 15.60 -2.72
C ALA A 359 -31.93 16.15 -4.05
N ASP A 360 -31.50 17.43 -4.07
CA ASP A 360 -31.05 18.13 -5.27
C ASP A 360 -29.66 17.63 -5.73
N MET A 361 -28.88 17.05 -4.83
CA MET A 361 -27.60 16.41 -5.14
C MET A 361 -27.77 15.04 -5.85
N ARG A 362 -28.95 14.41 -5.78
CA ARG A 362 -29.18 13.06 -6.33
C ARG A 362 -28.89 12.93 -7.83
N PRO A 363 -29.32 13.84 -8.73
CA PRO A 363 -28.95 13.80 -10.15
C PRO A 363 -27.46 13.95 -10.39
N TRP A 364 -26.77 14.76 -9.58
CA TRP A 364 -25.32 15.00 -9.70
C TRP A 364 -24.49 13.79 -9.28
N ARG A 365 -24.96 13.01 -8.32
CA ARG A 365 -24.31 11.75 -7.91
C ARG A 365 -24.25 10.72 -9.03
N SER A 366 -25.15 10.75 -10.01
CA SER A 366 -25.01 9.88 -11.20
C SER A 366 -23.91 10.33 -12.12
N LYS A 367 -23.60 11.64 -12.17
CA LYS A 367 -22.57 12.22 -13.04
C LYS A 367 -21.15 12.08 -12.49
N ILE A 368 -21.00 12.00 -11.17
CA ILE A 368 -19.72 11.85 -10.50
C ILE A 368 -19.74 10.63 -9.58
N GLN A 369 -18.80 9.73 -9.77
CA GLN A 369 -18.68 8.49 -8.99
C GLN A 369 -17.26 8.33 -8.44
N MET A 370 -17.10 7.43 -7.46
CA MET A 370 -15.82 7.19 -6.80
C MET A 370 -15.52 5.71 -6.67
N VAL A 371 -14.30 5.33 -7.02
CA VAL A 371 -13.67 4.07 -6.64
C VAL A 371 -12.88 4.34 -5.35
N PHE A 372 -13.20 3.60 -4.30
CA PHE A 372 -12.60 3.80 -2.97
C PHE A 372 -11.29 3.03 -2.83
N GLN A 373 -10.40 3.53 -1.97
CA GLN A 373 -9.08 2.98 -1.67
C GLN A 373 -9.14 1.53 -1.17
N ASP A 374 -10.10 1.20 -0.28
CA ASP A 374 -10.24 -0.15 0.28
C ASP A 374 -11.39 -0.90 -0.40
N PRO A 375 -11.07 -1.88 -1.26
CA PRO A 375 -12.09 -2.67 -1.93
C PRO A 375 -12.86 -3.59 -0.96
N PHE A 376 -12.27 -3.96 0.20
CA PHE A 376 -12.93 -4.79 1.21
C PHE A 376 -14.00 -4.00 1.97
N ALA A 377 -13.65 -2.82 2.47
CA ALA A 377 -14.60 -1.97 3.20
C ALA A 377 -15.67 -1.34 2.30
N SER A 378 -15.40 -1.24 0.99
CA SER A 378 -16.32 -0.59 0.04
C SER A 378 -17.50 -1.47 -0.39
N LEU A 379 -17.42 -2.80 -0.25
CA LEU A 379 -18.45 -3.75 -0.67
C LEU A 379 -19.12 -4.39 0.57
N ASN A 380 -20.46 -4.39 0.61
CA ASN A 380 -21.17 -5.07 1.69
C ASN A 380 -21.04 -6.60 1.54
N PRO A 381 -20.39 -7.31 2.49
CA PRO A 381 -20.10 -8.74 2.36
C PRO A 381 -21.36 -9.65 2.38
N ARG A 382 -22.51 -9.09 2.74
CA ARG A 382 -23.79 -9.82 2.85
C ARG A 382 -24.69 -9.67 1.62
N ILE A 383 -24.25 -8.89 0.60
CA ILE A 383 -25.01 -8.62 -0.62
C ILE A 383 -24.27 -9.26 -1.79
N ARG A 384 -25.00 -9.85 -2.74
CA ARG A 384 -24.42 -10.44 -3.97
C ARG A 384 -23.85 -9.37 -4.86
N ILE A 385 -22.85 -9.71 -5.66
CA ILE A 385 -22.13 -8.79 -6.55
C ILE A 385 -23.09 -8.12 -7.54
N GLY A 386 -23.99 -8.88 -8.18
CA GLY A 386 -24.97 -8.32 -9.09
C GLY A 386 -25.85 -7.26 -8.44
N ASP A 387 -26.34 -7.52 -7.23
CA ASP A 387 -27.14 -6.55 -6.49
C ASP A 387 -26.33 -5.31 -6.08
N ILE A 388 -25.05 -5.46 -5.70
CA ILE A 388 -24.17 -4.33 -5.38
C ILE A 388 -24.01 -3.41 -6.60
N ILE A 389 -23.80 -3.96 -7.78
CA ILE A 389 -23.63 -3.19 -9.02
C ILE A 389 -24.97 -2.56 -9.45
N ALA A 390 -26.06 -3.31 -9.41
CA ALA A 390 -27.39 -2.86 -9.82
C ALA A 390 -28.02 -1.84 -8.86
N GLN A 391 -27.57 -1.75 -7.62
CA GLN A 391 -28.17 -0.89 -6.58
C GLN A 391 -28.22 0.59 -6.97
N GLY A 392 -27.14 1.10 -7.57
CA GLY A 392 -27.07 2.50 -8.03
C GLY A 392 -28.16 2.83 -9.04
N PRO A 393 -28.21 2.16 -10.20
CA PRO A 393 -29.28 2.32 -11.20
C PRO A 393 -30.68 2.17 -10.65
N VAL A 394 -30.97 1.14 -9.87
CA VAL A 394 -32.28 0.93 -9.23
C VAL A 394 -32.66 2.11 -8.34
N THR A 395 -31.72 2.63 -7.55
CA THR A 395 -31.95 3.80 -6.69
C THR A 395 -32.27 5.04 -7.51
N GLN A 396 -31.74 5.14 -8.74
CA GLN A 396 -32.05 6.23 -9.69
C GLN A 396 -33.35 6.00 -10.50
N GLY A 397 -34.06 4.90 -10.25
CA GLY A 397 -35.35 4.61 -10.88
C GLY A 397 -35.31 3.68 -12.09
N VAL A 398 -34.14 3.11 -12.41
CA VAL A 398 -34.02 2.08 -13.46
C VAL A 398 -34.70 0.80 -12.99
N LYS A 399 -35.44 0.12 -13.88
CA LYS A 399 -36.07 -1.16 -13.54
C LYS A 399 -35.02 -2.20 -13.16
N LYS A 400 -35.34 -3.04 -12.16
CA LYS A 400 -34.40 -4.06 -11.64
C LYS A 400 -33.83 -4.94 -12.76
N GLN A 401 -34.68 -5.43 -13.66
CA GLN A 401 -34.24 -6.30 -14.77
C GLN A 401 -33.22 -5.62 -15.70
N GLU A 402 -33.42 -4.34 -16.00
CA GLU A 402 -32.47 -3.56 -16.81
C GLU A 402 -31.16 -3.30 -16.05
N ALA A 403 -31.27 -3.02 -14.74
CA ALA A 403 -30.11 -2.83 -13.88
C ALA A 403 -29.29 -4.10 -13.72
N ASP A 404 -29.93 -5.28 -13.64
CA ASP A 404 -29.28 -6.57 -13.55
C ASP A 404 -28.58 -6.93 -14.86
N GLN A 405 -29.22 -6.66 -16.02
CA GLN A 405 -28.59 -6.85 -17.33
C GLN A 405 -27.32 -5.98 -17.46
N ARG A 406 -27.42 -4.72 -17.07
CA ARG A 406 -26.28 -3.81 -17.08
C ARG A 406 -25.16 -4.26 -16.12
N ALA A 407 -25.50 -4.83 -14.96
CA ALA A 407 -24.51 -5.36 -14.04
C ALA A 407 -23.72 -6.52 -14.66
N ARG A 408 -24.39 -7.41 -15.42
CA ARG A 408 -23.74 -8.50 -16.16
C ARG A 408 -22.79 -7.98 -17.25
N GLU A 409 -23.24 -7.01 -18.05
CA GLU A 409 -22.42 -6.34 -19.06
C GLU A 409 -21.17 -5.68 -18.45
N LEU A 410 -21.31 -5.05 -17.27
CA LEU A 410 -20.19 -4.43 -16.59
C LEU A 410 -19.23 -5.44 -15.97
N LEU A 411 -19.70 -6.62 -15.55
CA LEU A 411 -18.81 -7.70 -15.12
C LEU A 411 -17.92 -8.16 -16.27
N ASP A 412 -18.47 -8.30 -17.48
CA ASP A 412 -17.69 -8.62 -18.67
C ASP A 412 -16.67 -7.52 -19.00
N VAL A 413 -17.09 -6.24 -18.98
CA VAL A 413 -16.19 -5.09 -19.20
C VAL A 413 -14.99 -5.07 -18.25
N VAL A 414 -15.18 -5.46 -16.98
CA VAL A 414 -14.09 -5.53 -16.01
C VAL A 414 -13.35 -6.87 -16.02
N GLY A 415 -13.64 -7.77 -16.98
CA GLY A 415 -13.00 -9.06 -17.16
C GLY A 415 -13.33 -10.08 -16.06
N LEU A 416 -14.57 -10.07 -15.58
CA LEU A 416 -15.09 -11.06 -14.65
C LEU A 416 -16.17 -11.91 -15.31
N ASP A 417 -16.18 -13.21 -14.98
CA ASP A 417 -17.19 -14.14 -15.46
C ASP A 417 -18.60 -13.73 -15.00
N GLU A 418 -19.61 -13.99 -15.82
CA GLU A 418 -21.03 -13.73 -15.51
C GLU A 418 -21.49 -14.45 -14.23
N LEU A 419 -20.90 -15.61 -13.91
CA LEU A 419 -21.18 -16.34 -12.66
C LEU A 419 -20.82 -15.53 -11.41
N ALA A 420 -19.97 -14.51 -11.53
CA ALA A 420 -19.66 -13.57 -10.45
C ALA A 420 -20.91 -12.83 -9.94
N PHE A 421 -21.94 -12.68 -10.77
CA PHE A 421 -23.18 -11.96 -10.44
C PHE A 421 -23.86 -12.51 -9.18
N ASP A 422 -23.90 -13.83 -9.01
CA ASP A 422 -24.60 -14.50 -7.91
C ASP A 422 -23.74 -14.77 -6.68
N ARG A 423 -22.44 -14.47 -6.73
CA ARG A 423 -21.47 -14.70 -5.67
C ARG A 423 -21.37 -13.50 -4.71
N PHE A 424 -20.73 -13.74 -3.55
CA PHE A 424 -20.54 -12.73 -2.51
C PHE A 424 -19.10 -12.16 -2.54
N PRO A 425 -18.89 -10.90 -2.05
CA PRO A 425 -17.57 -10.28 -2.08
C PRO A 425 -16.44 -11.09 -1.45
N HIS A 426 -16.71 -11.85 -0.37
CA HIS A 426 -15.68 -12.65 0.31
C HIS A 426 -15.13 -13.83 -0.50
N GLU A 427 -15.79 -14.20 -1.61
CA GLU A 427 -15.35 -15.26 -2.52
C GLU A 427 -14.36 -14.78 -3.59
N PHE A 428 -13.96 -13.50 -3.56
CA PHE A 428 -13.10 -12.87 -4.57
C PHE A 428 -11.79 -12.39 -3.99
N SER A 429 -10.73 -12.41 -4.80
CA SER A 429 -9.43 -11.82 -4.48
C SER A 429 -9.51 -10.27 -4.39
N GLY A 430 -8.49 -9.63 -3.82
CA GLY A 430 -8.40 -8.17 -3.73
C GLY A 430 -8.56 -7.48 -5.09
N GLY A 431 -7.82 -7.93 -6.10
CA GLY A 431 -7.92 -7.38 -7.45
C GLY A 431 -9.28 -7.58 -8.11
N GLN A 432 -9.91 -8.75 -7.91
CA GLN A 432 -11.27 -9.00 -8.39
C GLN A 432 -12.29 -8.10 -7.70
N ARG A 433 -12.17 -7.86 -6.38
CA ARG A 433 -13.03 -6.91 -5.64
C ARG A 433 -12.84 -5.48 -6.14
N GLN A 434 -11.60 -5.11 -6.49
CA GLN A 434 -11.33 -3.79 -7.09
C GLN A 434 -12.05 -3.64 -8.44
N ARG A 435 -12.01 -4.66 -9.31
CA ARG A 435 -12.75 -4.69 -10.57
C ARG A 435 -14.26 -4.56 -10.35
N ILE A 436 -14.80 -5.23 -9.32
CA ILE A 436 -16.21 -5.10 -8.92
C ILE A 436 -16.52 -3.66 -8.45
N GLY A 437 -15.65 -3.04 -7.68
CA GLY A 437 -15.75 -1.64 -7.26
C GLY A 437 -15.78 -0.65 -8.43
N ILE A 438 -14.96 -0.91 -9.45
CA ILE A 438 -14.96 -0.17 -10.72
C ILE A 438 -16.30 -0.39 -11.45
N ALA A 439 -16.75 -1.63 -11.64
CA ALA A 439 -18.03 -1.94 -12.29
C ALA A 439 -19.21 -1.23 -11.61
N ARG A 440 -19.25 -1.25 -10.26
CA ARG A 440 -20.26 -0.53 -9.47
C ARG A 440 -20.25 0.97 -9.75
N SER A 441 -19.08 1.60 -9.80
CA SER A 441 -19.00 3.04 -10.06
C SER A 441 -19.42 3.40 -11.49
N LEU A 442 -19.18 2.52 -12.47
CA LEU A 442 -19.58 2.72 -13.86
C LEU A 442 -21.07 2.46 -14.12
N ALA A 443 -21.78 1.77 -13.19
CA ALA A 443 -23.17 1.41 -13.35
C ALA A 443 -24.10 2.61 -13.57
N LEU A 444 -23.73 3.79 -13.14
CA LEU A 444 -24.46 5.04 -13.33
C LEU A 444 -24.04 5.84 -14.58
N LYS A 445 -23.10 5.33 -15.40
CA LYS A 445 -22.51 6.03 -16.57
C LYS A 445 -22.03 7.44 -16.21
N PRO A 446 -21.09 7.57 -15.25
CA PRO A 446 -20.63 8.88 -14.82
C PRO A 446 -19.87 9.64 -15.92
N GLU A 447 -19.88 10.96 -15.84
CA GLU A 447 -19.04 11.86 -16.64
C GLU A 447 -17.66 12.04 -15.98
N ILE A 448 -17.61 11.93 -14.63
CA ILE A 448 -16.40 12.09 -13.81
C ILE A 448 -16.24 10.89 -12.90
N LEU A 449 -15.05 10.29 -12.90
CA LEU A 449 -14.66 9.23 -11.98
C LEU A 449 -13.52 9.71 -11.09
N ILE A 450 -13.70 9.61 -9.78
CA ILE A 450 -12.61 9.80 -8.82
C ILE A 450 -12.10 8.41 -8.42
N ALA A 451 -10.84 8.12 -8.72
CA ALA A 451 -10.17 6.89 -8.34
C ALA A 451 -9.21 7.19 -7.17
N ASP A 452 -9.62 6.85 -5.95
CA ASP A 452 -8.84 7.11 -4.73
C ASP A 452 -7.96 5.90 -4.43
N GLU A 453 -6.68 6.00 -4.77
CA GLU A 453 -5.67 4.95 -4.64
C GLU A 453 -6.15 3.56 -5.15
N PRO A 454 -6.62 3.48 -6.40
CA PRO A 454 -7.33 2.28 -6.88
C PRO A 454 -6.44 1.03 -7.02
N VAL A 455 -5.11 1.17 -6.86
CA VAL A 455 -4.14 0.08 -7.06
C VAL A 455 -3.14 -0.08 -5.92
N SER A 456 -3.22 0.72 -4.85
CA SER A 456 -2.22 0.78 -3.77
C SER A 456 -2.04 -0.51 -2.96
N ALA A 457 -3.05 -1.39 -2.94
CA ALA A 457 -3.03 -2.65 -2.18
C ALA A 457 -2.96 -3.89 -3.08
N LEU A 458 -2.51 -3.73 -4.34
CA LEU A 458 -2.50 -4.79 -5.34
C LEU A 458 -1.08 -5.14 -5.76
N ASP A 459 -0.87 -6.42 -6.08
CA ASP A 459 0.38 -6.88 -6.70
C ASP A 459 0.62 -6.19 -8.04
N VAL A 460 1.89 -6.05 -8.43
CA VAL A 460 2.32 -5.28 -9.60
C VAL A 460 1.62 -5.72 -10.90
N SER A 461 1.44 -7.04 -11.11
CA SER A 461 0.75 -7.56 -12.30
C SER A 461 -0.73 -7.19 -12.33
N ILE A 462 -1.42 -7.30 -11.19
CA ILE A 462 -2.84 -6.91 -11.05
C ILE A 462 -2.98 -5.39 -11.17
N GLN A 463 -2.04 -4.64 -10.59
CA GLN A 463 -1.97 -3.18 -10.73
C GLN A 463 -1.93 -2.76 -12.20
N ALA A 464 -1.01 -3.35 -12.99
CA ALA A 464 -0.91 -3.07 -14.42
C ALA A 464 -2.23 -3.35 -15.17
N GLN A 465 -2.88 -4.47 -14.89
CA GLN A 465 -4.18 -4.83 -15.48
C GLN A 465 -5.30 -3.84 -15.10
N ILE A 466 -5.34 -3.35 -13.86
CA ILE A 466 -6.34 -2.36 -13.43
C ILE A 466 -6.09 -1.00 -14.09
N LEU A 467 -4.83 -0.58 -14.24
CA LEU A 467 -4.49 0.67 -14.92
C LEU A 467 -4.86 0.62 -16.40
N GLU A 468 -4.58 -0.49 -17.09
CA GLU A 468 -4.98 -0.72 -18.47
C GLU A 468 -6.52 -0.72 -18.61
N LEU A 469 -7.23 -1.40 -17.72
CA LEU A 469 -8.69 -1.40 -17.68
C LEU A 469 -9.26 0.01 -17.53
N LEU A 470 -8.75 0.81 -16.58
CA LEU A 470 -9.21 2.19 -16.39
C LEU A 470 -8.95 3.07 -17.63
N GLU A 471 -7.81 2.88 -18.30
CA GLU A 471 -7.50 3.60 -19.53
C GLU A 471 -8.45 3.21 -20.69
N GLN A 472 -8.74 1.93 -20.86
CA GLN A 472 -9.72 1.43 -21.86
C GLN A 472 -11.11 2.00 -21.61
N ILE A 473 -11.59 1.93 -20.35
CA ILE A 473 -12.90 2.46 -19.95
C ILE A 473 -12.98 3.96 -20.20
N ARG A 474 -11.92 4.71 -19.83
CA ARG A 474 -11.85 6.15 -20.06
C ARG A 474 -12.02 6.50 -21.55
N GLY A 475 -11.30 5.76 -22.42
CA GLY A 475 -11.38 6.00 -23.86
C GLY A 475 -12.74 5.63 -24.48
N GLN A 476 -13.38 4.56 -24.00
CA GLN A 476 -14.67 4.10 -24.52
C GLN A 476 -15.86 4.96 -24.04
N MET A 477 -15.78 5.52 -22.83
CA MET A 477 -16.90 6.23 -22.20
C MET A 477 -16.74 7.75 -22.19
N ASP A 478 -15.70 8.32 -22.81
CA ASP A 478 -15.37 9.76 -22.76
C ASP A 478 -15.33 10.29 -21.32
N LEU A 479 -14.71 9.48 -20.43
CA LEU A 479 -14.69 9.68 -18.99
C LEU A 479 -13.56 10.65 -18.60
N SER A 480 -13.89 11.66 -17.78
CA SER A 480 -12.89 12.50 -17.13
C SER A 480 -12.54 11.91 -15.77
N MET A 481 -11.27 11.93 -15.37
CA MET A 481 -10.84 11.21 -14.18
C MET A 481 -10.00 12.07 -13.24
N ILE A 482 -10.29 12.03 -11.93
CA ILE A 482 -9.35 12.42 -10.89
C ILE A 482 -8.72 11.13 -10.38
N PHE A 483 -7.40 11.03 -10.52
CA PHE A 483 -6.64 9.86 -10.10
C PHE A 483 -5.75 10.22 -8.90
N ILE A 484 -6.07 9.68 -7.73
CA ILE A 484 -5.32 9.92 -6.49
C ILE A 484 -4.35 8.76 -6.29
N THR A 485 -3.09 9.09 -6.10
CA THR A 485 -2.06 8.10 -5.79
C THR A 485 -0.90 8.73 -5.01
N HIS A 486 -0.16 7.91 -4.28
CA HIS A 486 1.13 8.26 -3.72
C HIS A 486 2.30 7.73 -4.57
N ASP A 487 2.04 6.83 -5.53
CA ASP A 487 3.07 6.30 -6.44
C ASP A 487 3.19 7.19 -7.69
N LEU A 488 4.32 7.90 -7.78
CA LEU A 488 4.62 8.79 -8.89
C LEU A 488 4.87 8.05 -10.21
N ARG A 489 5.30 6.78 -10.17
CA ARG A 489 5.45 5.94 -11.37
C ARG A 489 4.08 5.68 -12.01
N VAL A 490 3.09 5.39 -11.18
CA VAL A 490 1.69 5.24 -11.64
C VAL A 490 1.16 6.56 -12.18
N ALA A 491 1.39 7.67 -11.47
CA ALA A 491 0.95 8.99 -11.91
C ALA A 491 1.56 9.38 -13.26
N ALA A 492 2.85 9.07 -13.48
CA ALA A 492 3.54 9.30 -14.76
C ALA A 492 2.86 8.61 -15.95
N GLN A 493 2.36 7.38 -15.76
CA GLN A 493 1.75 6.59 -16.82
C GLN A 493 0.29 6.93 -17.12
N VAL A 494 -0.46 7.39 -16.11
CA VAL A 494 -1.93 7.54 -16.22
C VAL A 494 -2.36 8.99 -16.38
N CYS A 495 -1.68 9.94 -15.71
CA CYS A 495 -2.14 11.30 -15.58
C CYS A 495 -1.64 12.21 -16.70
N ASP A 496 -2.53 13.10 -17.20
CA ASP A 496 -2.20 14.15 -18.17
C ASP A 496 -1.64 15.39 -17.47
N ARG A 497 -2.24 15.76 -16.34
CA ARG A 497 -1.78 16.84 -15.46
C ARG A 497 -1.71 16.35 -14.01
N LEU A 498 -0.89 17.01 -13.21
CA LEU A 498 -0.74 16.73 -11.79
C LEU A 498 -1.09 17.96 -10.94
N ALA A 499 -1.62 17.68 -9.76
CA ALA A 499 -1.70 18.59 -8.63
C ALA A 499 -0.97 17.92 -7.44
N VAL A 500 0.14 18.51 -7.01
CA VAL A 500 0.94 18.03 -5.89
C VAL A 500 0.42 18.63 -4.61
N MET A 501 -0.01 17.79 -3.66
CA MET A 501 -0.58 18.23 -2.38
C MET A 501 0.39 18.02 -1.22
N ARG A 502 0.55 19.05 -0.37
CA ARG A 502 1.30 19.00 0.89
C ARG A 502 0.51 19.70 2.00
N PHE A 503 0.33 19.08 3.16
CA PHE A 503 -0.33 19.68 4.34
C PHE A 503 -1.67 20.39 4.06
N GLY A 504 -2.47 19.82 3.16
CA GLY A 504 -3.78 20.33 2.78
C GLY A 504 -3.78 21.37 1.66
N GLU A 505 -2.65 21.75 1.11
CA GLU A 505 -2.49 22.76 0.05
C GLU A 505 -2.02 22.10 -1.25
N VAL A 506 -2.41 22.65 -2.40
CA VAL A 506 -1.80 22.35 -3.70
C VAL A 506 -0.57 23.24 -3.84
N VAL A 507 0.62 22.63 -3.84
CA VAL A 507 1.90 23.36 -3.88
C VAL A 507 2.44 23.52 -5.30
N GLU A 508 2.06 22.60 -6.21
CA GLU A 508 2.44 22.67 -7.61
C GLU A 508 1.37 22.02 -8.48
N THR A 509 1.12 22.57 -9.68
CA THR A 509 0.22 22.00 -10.68
C THR A 509 0.74 22.28 -12.08
N GLY A 510 0.61 21.30 -12.98
CA GLY A 510 1.08 21.45 -14.36
C GLY A 510 0.89 20.17 -15.17
N VAL A 511 1.36 20.18 -16.41
CA VAL A 511 1.41 18.99 -17.27
C VAL A 511 2.35 17.97 -16.65
N THR A 512 1.97 16.70 -16.64
CA THR A 512 2.75 15.63 -15.98
C THR A 512 4.19 15.61 -16.48
N SER A 513 4.42 15.66 -17.79
CA SER A 513 5.77 15.65 -18.38
C SER A 513 6.63 16.85 -17.98
N GLU A 514 6.03 18.03 -17.79
CA GLU A 514 6.74 19.24 -17.37
C GLU A 514 7.16 19.14 -15.90
N ILE A 515 6.24 18.73 -15.01
CA ILE A 515 6.55 18.55 -13.57
C ILE A 515 7.64 17.51 -13.36
N PHE A 516 7.64 16.41 -14.14
CA PHE A 516 8.69 15.39 -14.03
C PHE A 516 10.03 15.85 -14.60
N ALA A 517 10.03 16.66 -15.65
CA ALA A 517 11.26 17.17 -16.27
C ALA A 517 11.91 18.30 -15.47
N ASP A 518 11.12 19.23 -14.95
CA ASP A 518 11.59 20.43 -14.25
C ASP A 518 10.62 20.83 -13.12
N PRO A 519 10.60 20.08 -12.00
CA PRO A 519 9.76 20.41 -10.86
C PRO A 519 10.18 21.74 -10.25
N GLN A 520 9.25 22.67 -10.03
CA GLN A 520 9.53 24.02 -9.53
C GLN A 520 9.54 24.07 -8.01
N HIS A 521 8.62 23.34 -7.36
CA HIS A 521 8.49 23.35 -5.91
C HIS A 521 9.46 22.34 -5.25
N ASP A 522 10.15 22.75 -4.18
CA ASP A 522 11.15 21.91 -3.51
C ASP A 522 10.58 20.57 -3.00
N TYR A 523 9.34 20.59 -2.51
CA TYR A 523 8.68 19.35 -2.09
C TYR A 523 8.44 18.38 -3.27
N THR A 524 8.12 18.88 -4.45
CA THR A 524 7.98 18.01 -5.64
C THR A 524 9.32 17.38 -6.03
N LYS A 525 10.43 18.15 -5.89
CA LYS A 525 11.78 17.63 -6.08
C LYS A 525 12.11 16.52 -5.06
N GLU A 526 11.77 16.77 -3.79
CA GLU A 526 11.93 15.77 -2.72
C GLU A 526 11.15 14.49 -3.00
N LEU A 527 9.87 14.61 -3.40
CA LEU A 527 9.02 13.47 -3.73
C LEU A 527 9.58 12.66 -4.91
N LEU A 528 9.98 13.33 -5.98
CA LEU A 528 10.57 12.68 -7.15
C LEU A 528 11.89 11.99 -6.79
N ALA A 529 12.77 12.65 -6.05
CA ALA A 529 14.04 12.10 -5.61
C ALA A 529 13.90 10.88 -4.67
N ALA A 530 12.79 10.78 -3.96
CA ALA A 530 12.51 9.69 -3.02
C ALA A 530 11.92 8.43 -3.68
N VAL A 531 11.57 8.46 -4.98
CA VAL A 531 11.03 7.28 -5.68
C VAL A 531 12.09 6.19 -5.75
N PRO A 532 11.82 4.97 -5.21
CA PRO A 532 12.80 3.89 -5.21
C PRO A 532 13.17 3.43 -6.62
N GLY A 533 14.43 3.06 -6.81
CA GLY A 533 14.90 2.45 -8.05
C GLY A 533 15.10 3.44 -9.22
N GLN A 534 15.26 4.74 -8.98
CA GLN A 534 15.54 5.72 -10.05
C GLN A 534 16.79 5.39 -10.89
N GLY A 535 17.81 4.80 -10.27
CA GLY A 535 19.03 4.37 -10.95
C GLY A 535 18.88 3.07 -11.74
N TRP A 536 17.76 2.37 -11.56
CA TRP A 536 17.50 1.14 -12.29
C TRP A 536 16.83 1.46 -13.63
N SER A 537 17.67 1.63 -14.65
CA SER A 537 17.19 1.63 -16.03
C SER A 537 16.86 0.17 -16.39
N GLN A 538 15.58 -0.15 -16.53
CA GLN A 538 15.18 -1.43 -17.11
C GLN A 538 15.98 -1.61 -18.42
N GLY A 539 16.86 -2.60 -18.45
CA GLY A 539 17.76 -2.91 -19.60
C GLY A 539 17.05 -3.33 -20.89
N LEU A 540 15.83 -2.90 -21.08
CA LEU A 540 15.06 -3.00 -22.30
C LEU A 540 15.46 -1.83 -23.21
N THR A 541 16.64 -1.94 -23.83
CA THR A 541 16.84 -1.30 -25.13
C THR A 541 15.72 -1.75 -26.02
N ALA A 542 14.89 -0.79 -26.42
CA ALA A 542 13.89 -0.98 -27.45
C ALA A 542 14.53 -1.67 -28.66
N ASN A 543 14.06 -2.86 -28.99
CA ASN A 543 14.13 -3.41 -30.34
C ASN A 543 12.87 -3.00 -31.09
#